data_516dbc3dab26acb2d0059f8a2223c380
#
_entry.id   516dbc3dab26acb2d0059f8a2223c380
#
_cell.length_a   1.000
_cell.length_b   1.000
_cell.length_c   1.000
_cell.angle_alpha   90.00
_cell.angle_beta   90.00
_cell.angle_gamma   90.00
#
_symmetry.space_group_name_H-M   'P 1'
#
loop_
_entity.id
_entity.type
_entity.pdbx_description
1 polymer ?
#
loop_
_entity_poly.entity_id
_entity_poly.type
_entity_poly.pdbx_seq_one_letter_code
_entity_poly.pdbx_strand_id
1 'polypeptide(L)'
;GGGRSSARETASRVAAGAVARKVISHLLKKEVNIRGAVTQVGKMSINPRNFNWNDTRKNNFFCPDKKIVATWEEYLDVTRKKGSSLGAKILVNAKNVPAGLGEPIYGKLDSDLAAAMMSINAVKGVEVGAGNEAVELSGDQNSDELRAGKNKKILFSSNNSGGILGGISSCLLYTSDAAGEVQCVE
;
A
#
# COMPACT_ATOMS: atom_id res chain seq x y z
N GLY A 1 -14.31 22.87 15.80
CA GLY A 1 -13.98 22.17 14.58
C GLY A 1 -12.51 22.29 14.25
N GLY A 2 -11.89 21.20 13.82
CA GLY A 2 -10.45 21.11 13.57
C GLY A 2 -9.93 21.85 12.33
N GLY A 3 -10.76 22.59 11.59
CA GLY A 3 -10.34 23.30 10.39
C GLY A 3 -9.65 22.38 9.39
N ARG A 4 -8.46 22.76 8.91
CA ARG A 4 -7.66 21.98 7.96
C ARG A 4 -7.01 20.74 8.57
N SER A 5 -6.90 20.62 9.88
CA SER A 5 -6.45 19.42 10.58
C SER A 5 -7.56 18.37 10.76
N SER A 6 -8.78 18.67 10.33
CA SER A 6 -9.89 17.71 10.35
C SER A 6 -9.72 16.66 9.23
N ALA A 7 -9.93 15.39 9.56
CA ALA A 7 -9.91 14.29 8.59
C ALA A 7 -10.91 14.47 7.43
N ARG A 8 -11.90 15.33 7.53
CA ARG A 8 -12.83 15.67 6.44
C ARG A 8 -12.15 16.23 5.19
N GLU A 9 -10.95 16.80 5.31
CA GLU A 9 -10.16 17.26 4.15
C GLU A 9 -9.76 16.11 3.20
N THR A 10 -9.74 14.88 3.70
CA THR A 10 -9.46 13.69 2.88
C THR A 10 -10.49 13.50 1.77
N ALA A 11 -11.71 14.02 1.91
CA ALA A 11 -12.70 14.01 0.83
C ALA A 11 -12.18 14.72 -0.43
N SER A 12 -11.49 15.87 -0.25
CA SER A 12 -10.87 16.59 -1.36
C SER A 12 -9.71 15.81 -1.97
N ARG A 13 -8.93 15.08 -1.16
CA ARG A 13 -7.85 14.19 -1.65
C ARG A 13 -8.41 13.05 -2.47
N VAL A 14 -9.51 12.44 -2.05
CA VAL A 14 -10.17 11.36 -2.81
C VAL A 14 -10.66 11.89 -4.16
N ALA A 15 -11.28 13.06 -4.19
CA ALA A 15 -11.73 13.70 -5.42
C ALA A 15 -10.56 14.00 -6.37
N ALA A 16 -9.49 14.62 -5.85
CA ALA A 16 -8.26 14.88 -6.61
C ALA A 16 -7.61 13.59 -7.12
N GLY A 17 -7.58 12.54 -6.29
CA GLY A 17 -7.05 11.23 -6.66
C GLY A 17 -7.84 10.57 -7.80
N ALA A 18 -9.16 10.76 -7.86
CA ALA A 18 -9.98 10.27 -8.96
C ALA A 18 -9.62 10.95 -10.29
N VAL A 19 -9.36 12.27 -10.26
CA VAL A 19 -8.88 13.02 -11.43
C VAL A 19 -7.47 12.58 -11.81
N ALA A 20 -6.55 12.49 -10.83
CA ALA A 20 -5.16 12.09 -11.05
C ALA A 20 -5.06 10.71 -11.71
N ARG A 21 -5.89 9.73 -11.31
CA ARG A 21 -5.93 8.40 -11.96
C ARG A 21 -6.24 8.50 -13.45
N LYS A 22 -7.19 9.34 -13.85
CA LYS A 22 -7.53 9.57 -15.27
C LYS A 22 -6.38 10.21 -16.03
N VAL A 23 -5.74 11.22 -15.42
CA VAL A 23 -4.58 11.92 -16.00
C VAL A 23 -3.43 10.94 -16.22
N ILE A 24 -3.07 10.16 -15.19
CA ILE A 24 -1.99 9.16 -15.27
C ILE A 24 -2.27 8.12 -16.37
N SER A 25 -3.50 7.59 -16.43
CA SER A 25 -3.89 6.63 -17.46
C SER A 25 -3.83 7.22 -18.87
N HIS A 26 -4.19 8.49 -19.02
CA HIS A 26 -4.10 9.20 -20.28
C HIS A 26 -2.65 9.42 -20.72
N LEU A 27 -1.80 9.90 -19.82
CA LEU A 27 -0.38 10.16 -20.11
C LEU A 27 0.40 8.87 -20.41
N LEU A 28 0.16 7.83 -19.64
CA LEU A 28 0.87 6.55 -19.81
C LEU A 28 0.25 5.68 -20.89
N LYS A 29 -0.90 6.04 -21.46
CA LYS A 29 -1.69 5.21 -22.39
C LYS A 29 -1.91 3.79 -21.87
N LYS A 30 -1.97 3.66 -20.53
CA LYS A 30 -2.09 2.40 -19.80
C LYS A 30 -2.75 2.65 -18.47
N GLU A 31 -3.61 1.73 -18.03
CA GLU A 31 -4.23 1.81 -16.72
C GLU A 31 -3.24 1.44 -15.62
N VAL A 32 -2.96 2.38 -14.71
CA VAL A 32 -2.30 2.11 -13.45
C VAL A 32 -3.37 1.76 -12.42
N ASN A 33 -3.30 0.55 -11.90
CA ASN A 33 -4.28 0.05 -10.95
C ASN A 33 -3.77 0.24 -9.51
N ILE A 34 -4.36 1.21 -8.81
CA ILE A 34 -4.03 1.53 -7.41
C ILE A 34 -5.18 1.06 -6.52
N ARG A 35 -4.88 0.20 -5.55
CA ARG A 35 -5.84 -0.38 -4.61
C ARG A 35 -5.34 -0.22 -3.18
N GLY A 36 -6.27 -0.07 -2.25
CA GLY A 36 -6.00 -0.06 -0.83
C GLY A 36 -6.81 -1.12 -0.09
N ALA A 37 -6.27 -1.61 1.02
CA ALA A 37 -6.93 -2.56 1.89
C ALA A 37 -6.48 -2.33 3.34
N VAL A 38 -7.40 -2.45 4.30
CA VAL A 38 -7.05 -2.46 5.72
C VAL A 38 -6.58 -3.87 6.08
N THR A 39 -5.36 -3.97 6.61
CA THR A 39 -4.73 -5.26 6.93
C THR A 39 -4.64 -5.52 8.43
N GLN A 40 -4.80 -4.48 9.25
CA GLN A 40 -4.79 -4.61 10.70
C GLN A 40 -5.68 -3.53 11.34
N VAL A 41 -6.37 -3.88 12.42
CA VAL A 41 -7.09 -2.96 13.30
C VAL A 41 -6.69 -3.23 14.74
N GLY A 42 -6.10 -2.22 15.39
CA GLY A 42 -5.51 -2.37 16.72
C GLY A 42 -4.47 -3.51 16.73
N LYS A 43 -4.71 -4.52 17.58
CA LYS A 43 -3.82 -5.70 17.70
C LYS A 43 -4.17 -6.86 16.75
N MET A 44 -5.24 -6.73 15.96
CA MET A 44 -5.78 -7.81 15.15
C MET A 44 -5.42 -7.63 13.68
N SER A 45 -4.50 -8.45 13.18
CA SER A 45 -4.13 -8.52 11.75
C SER A 45 -4.95 -9.56 11.00
N ILE A 46 -5.09 -9.37 9.70
CA ILE A 46 -5.64 -10.39 8.79
C ILE A 46 -4.75 -11.63 8.77
N ASN A 47 -5.29 -12.74 8.33
CA ASN A 47 -4.47 -13.89 7.94
C ASN A 47 -4.06 -13.73 6.46
N PRO A 48 -2.76 -13.61 6.14
CA PRO A 48 -2.30 -13.44 4.76
C PRO A 48 -2.80 -14.53 3.80
N ARG A 49 -3.03 -15.75 4.30
CA ARG A 49 -3.56 -16.86 3.49
C ARG A 49 -5.01 -16.67 3.05
N ASN A 50 -5.77 -15.78 3.70
CA ASN A 50 -7.15 -15.47 3.36
C ASN A 50 -7.26 -14.20 2.51
N PHE A 51 -6.14 -13.57 2.16
CA PHE A 51 -6.12 -12.31 1.44
C PHE A 51 -6.79 -12.43 0.06
N ASN A 52 -7.82 -11.63 -0.17
CA ASN A 52 -8.52 -11.56 -1.46
C ASN A 52 -8.96 -10.13 -1.77
N TRP A 53 -8.38 -9.52 -2.79
CA TRP A 53 -8.74 -8.17 -3.24
C TRP A 53 -10.22 -8.00 -3.57
N ASN A 54 -10.91 -9.06 -4.00
CA ASN A 54 -12.33 -8.98 -4.34
C ASN A 54 -13.25 -8.81 -3.11
N ASP A 55 -12.74 -9.05 -1.92
CA ASP A 55 -13.50 -8.90 -0.68
C ASP A 55 -13.39 -7.50 -0.07
N THR A 56 -12.39 -6.70 -0.46
CA THR A 56 -12.16 -5.35 0.09
C THR A 56 -13.36 -4.42 -0.07
N ARG A 57 -14.09 -4.50 -1.18
CA ARG A 57 -15.27 -3.65 -1.45
C ARG A 57 -16.59 -4.23 -0.94
N LYS A 58 -16.57 -5.40 -0.30
CA LYS A 58 -17.76 -6.10 0.16
C LYS A 58 -18.04 -5.92 1.66
N ASN A 59 -17.20 -5.17 2.36
CA ASN A 59 -17.34 -4.88 3.78
C ASN A 59 -16.92 -3.44 4.10
N ASN A 60 -17.37 -2.93 5.24
CA ASN A 60 -17.19 -1.53 5.64
C ASN A 60 -15.74 -1.19 6.03
N PHE A 61 -14.90 -2.19 6.25
CA PHE A 61 -13.48 -1.99 6.60
C PHE A 61 -12.55 -1.98 5.41
N PHE A 62 -13.04 -2.24 4.20
CA PHE A 62 -12.17 -2.52 3.06
C PHE A 62 -11.16 -3.64 3.34
N CYS A 63 -11.57 -4.61 4.17
CA CYS A 63 -10.76 -5.75 4.60
C CYS A 63 -10.70 -6.82 3.52
N PRO A 64 -9.50 -7.33 3.16
CA PRO A 64 -9.33 -8.39 2.19
C PRO A 64 -9.58 -9.80 2.76
N ASP A 65 -9.69 -9.94 4.09
CA ASP A 65 -10.02 -11.19 4.79
C ASP A 65 -11.41 -11.11 5.38
N LYS A 66 -12.39 -11.65 4.67
CA LYS A 66 -13.80 -11.64 5.13
C LYS A 66 -14.04 -12.36 6.47
N LYS A 67 -13.13 -13.25 6.89
CA LYS A 67 -13.33 -14.04 8.12
C LYS A 67 -13.11 -13.22 9.38
N ILE A 68 -12.28 -12.17 9.33
CA ILE A 68 -11.95 -11.35 10.49
C ILE A 68 -12.91 -10.16 10.67
N VAL A 69 -13.72 -9.84 9.66
CA VAL A 69 -14.57 -8.62 9.65
C VAL A 69 -15.47 -8.53 10.88
N ALA A 70 -16.19 -9.60 11.19
CA ALA A 70 -17.09 -9.62 12.36
C ALA A 70 -16.33 -9.40 13.69
N THR A 71 -15.13 -9.96 13.80
CA THR A 71 -14.27 -9.77 14.97
C THR A 71 -13.80 -8.32 15.12
N TRP A 72 -13.48 -7.67 13.99
CA TRP A 72 -13.13 -6.24 14.00
C TRP A 72 -14.32 -5.36 14.35
N GLU A 73 -15.52 -5.68 13.88
CA GLU A 73 -16.75 -4.97 14.25
C GLU A 73 -16.97 -5.00 15.75
N GLU A 74 -16.91 -6.17 16.36
CA GLU A 74 -17.06 -6.34 17.81
C GLU A 74 -15.96 -5.58 18.58
N TYR A 75 -14.71 -5.69 18.14
CA TYR A 75 -13.57 -5.01 18.78
C TYR A 75 -13.72 -3.49 18.77
N LEU A 76 -14.13 -2.93 17.63
CA LEU A 76 -14.40 -1.50 17.51
C LEU A 76 -15.58 -1.06 18.36
N ASP A 77 -16.66 -1.83 18.41
CA ASP A 77 -17.83 -1.51 19.25
C ASP A 77 -17.49 -1.49 20.74
N VAL A 78 -16.71 -2.47 21.20
CA VAL A 78 -16.23 -2.50 22.60
C VAL A 78 -15.35 -1.29 22.90
N THR A 79 -14.47 -0.94 21.97
CA THR A 79 -13.54 0.20 22.13
C THR A 79 -14.30 1.53 22.14
N ARG A 80 -15.26 1.70 21.24
CA ARG A 80 -16.13 2.88 21.17
C ARG A 80 -16.95 3.07 22.43
N LYS A 81 -17.51 2.00 22.99
CA LYS A 81 -18.25 2.05 24.27
C LYS A 81 -17.39 2.51 25.44
N LYS A 82 -16.08 2.32 25.37
CA LYS A 82 -15.09 2.81 26.34
C LYS A 82 -14.64 4.26 26.07
N GLY A 83 -15.18 4.92 25.05
CA GLY A 83 -14.77 6.27 24.66
C GLY A 83 -13.37 6.35 24.05
N SER A 84 -12.87 5.23 23.47
CA SER A 84 -11.54 5.14 22.89
C SER A 84 -11.59 4.87 21.39
N SER A 85 -10.43 4.86 20.71
CA SER A 85 -10.26 4.58 19.29
C SER A 85 -9.15 3.54 19.08
N LEU A 86 -9.09 2.98 17.88
CA LEU A 86 -8.07 2.03 17.45
C LEU A 86 -7.37 2.58 16.21
N GLY A 87 -6.07 2.33 16.11
CA GLY A 87 -5.31 2.56 14.88
C GLY A 87 -5.52 1.42 13.89
N ALA A 88 -5.06 1.65 12.65
CA ALA A 88 -5.14 0.67 11.58
C ALA A 88 -3.88 0.66 10.73
N LYS A 89 -3.57 -0.49 10.11
CA LYS A 89 -2.56 -0.63 9.06
C LYS A 89 -3.25 -0.77 7.72
N ILE A 90 -2.84 0.04 6.76
CA ILE A 90 -3.41 0.09 5.41
C ILE A 90 -2.34 -0.30 4.40
N LEU A 91 -2.66 -1.31 3.61
CA LEU A 91 -1.86 -1.72 2.47
C LEU A 91 -2.29 -0.95 1.23
N VAL A 92 -1.36 -0.31 0.55
CA VAL A 92 -1.59 0.30 -0.77
C VAL A 92 -0.77 -0.43 -1.82
N ASN A 93 -1.42 -0.88 -2.87
CA ASN A 93 -0.82 -1.62 -3.96
C ASN A 93 -1.04 -0.89 -5.29
N ALA A 94 0.02 -0.64 -6.03
CA ALA A 94 -0.04 -0.07 -7.38
C ALA A 94 0.52 -1.06 -8.41
N LYS A 95 -0.31 -1.39 -9.40
CA LYS A 95 0.07 -2.28 -10.53
C LYS A 95 0.15 -1.49 -11.82
N ASN A 96 0.96 -1.99 -12.74
CA ASN A 96 1.18 -1.39 -14.06
C ASN A 96 1.87 -0.03 -14.01
N VAL A 97 2.63 0.25 -12.97
CA VAL A 97 3.50 1.43 -12.90
C VAL A 97 4.66 1.23 -13.87
N PRO A 98 5.01 2.22 -14.70
CA PRO A 98 6.17 2.11 -15.58
C PRO A 98 7.47 2.12 -14.76
N ALA A 99 8.51 1.46 -15.25
CA ALA A 99 9.84 1.59 -14.71
C ALA A 99 10.42 2.97 -14.98
N GLY A 100 11.34 3.41 -14.11
CA GLY A 100 12.10 4.65 -14.31
C GLY A 100 11.43 5.90 -13.75
N LEU A 101 10.37 5.76 -12.93
CA LEU A 101 9.84 6.90 -12.18
C LEU A 101 10.67 7.14 -10.92
N GLY A 102 10.96 8.39 -10.66
CA GLY A 102 11.80 8.85 -9.58
C GLY A 102 13.12 9.43 -10.11
N GLU A 103 13.76 10.27 -9.32
CA GLU A 103 15.03 10.91 -9.65
C GLU A 103 16.03 10.74 -8.49
N PRO A 104 17.30 10.37 -8.77
CA PRO A 104 18.33 10.42 -7.75
C PRO A 104 18.57 11.92 -7.45
N ILE A 105 18.80 12.19 -6.33
CA ILE A 105 19.07 12.05 -4.96
C ILE A 105 17.87 12.53 -4.16
N TYR A 106 17.17 13.58 -4.66
CA TYR A 106 16.12 14.31 -3.94
C TYR A 106 14.69 13.94 -4.38
N GLY A 107 14.50 13.53 -5.62
CA GLY A 107 13.19 13.14 -6.19
C GLY A 107 12.96 11.63 -6.20
N LYS A 108 13.45 10.91 -5.20
CA LYS A 108 13.21 9.47 -5.07
C LYS A 108 11.72 9.18 -4.94
N LEU A 109 11.25 8.18 -5.68
CA LEU A 109 9.83 7.81 -5.69
C LEU A 109 9.32 7.37 -4.31
N ASP A 110 10.10 6.61 -3.55
CA ASP A 110 9.77 6.21 -2.18
C ASP A 110 9.65 7.41 -1.25
N SER A 111 10.54 8.39 -1.37
CA SER A 111 10.51 9.62 -0.59
C SER A 111 9.26 10.45 -0.90
N ASP A 112 8.93 10.62 -2.18
CA ASP A 112 7.77 11.39 -2.62
C ASP A 112 6.47 10.71 -2.19
N LEU A 113 6.38 9.38 -2.33
CA LEU A 113 5.25 8.60 -1.87
C LEU A 113 5.09 8.67 -0.35
N ALA A 114 6.19 8.52 0.40
CA ALA A 114 6.17 8.62 1.85
C ALA A 114 5.72 10.02 2.30
N ALA A 115 6.25 11.09 1.69
CA ALA A 115 5.85 12.45 1.99
C ALA A 115 4.35 12.69 1.71
N ALA A 116 3.85 12.18 0.57
CA ALA A 116 2.44 12.29 0.22
C ALA A 116 1.54 11.56 1.22
N MET A 117 1.91 10.34 1.63
CA MET A 117 1.15 9.54 2.59
C MET A 117 1.22 10.11 4.01
N MET A 118 2.40 10.55 4.46
CA MET A 118 2.56 11.22 5.76
C MET A 118 1.81 12.54 5.85
N SER A 119 1.45 13.15 4.72
CA SER A 119 0.59 14.34 4.70
C SER A 119 -0.88 14.03 4.97
N ILE A 120 -1.31 12.77 4.97
CA ILE A 120 -2.66 12.36 5.33
C ILE A 120 -2.80 12.46 6.85
N ASN A 121 -3.94 13.01 7.30
CA ASN A 121 -4.19 13.19 8.73
C ASN A 121 -4.14 11.85 9.48
N ALA A 122 -3.48 11.85 10.64
CA ALA A 122 -3.29 10.73 11.55
C ALA A 122 -2.30 9.63 11.08
N VAL A 123 -1.78 9.66 9.87
CA VAL A 123 -0.71 8.75 9.45
C VAL A 123 0.56 9.03 10.26
N LYS A 124 1.16 7.97 10.83
CA LYS A 124 2.32 8.04 11.72
C LYS A 124 3.53 7.28 11.21
N GLY A 125 3.36 6.44 10.21
CA GLY A 125 4.46 5.71 9.58
C GLY A 125 4.10 5.28 8.18
N VAL A 126 5.12 5.13 7.33
CA VAL A 126 5.02 4.61 5.98
C VAL A 126 6.16 3.62 5.78
N GLU A 127 5.84 2.47 5.26
CA GLU A 127 6.80 1.42 4.91
C GLU A 127 6.70 1.12 3.42
N VAL A 128 7.82 0.76 2.79
CA VAL A 128 7.89 0.37 1.38
C VAL A 128 8.46 -1.06 1.29
N GLY A 129 7.80 -1.93 0.55
CA GLY A 129 8.21 -3.33 0.41
C GLY A 129 8.16 -4.08 1.74
N ALA A 130 9.25 -4.74 2.10
CA ALA A 130 9.38 -5.44 3.37
C ALA A 130 9.39 -4.51 4.61
N GLY A 131 9.57 -3.18 4.39
CA GLY A 131 9.54 -2.21 5.48
C GLY A 131 10.49 -2.57 6.61
N ASN A 132 9.98 -2.52 7.85
CA ASN A 132 10.77 -2.87 9.05
C ASN A 132 11.21 -4.34 9.09
N GLU A 133 10.51 -5.25 8.42
CA GLU A 133 10.90 -6.66 8.37
C GLU A 133 12.25 -6.86 7.65
N ALA A 134 12.64 -5.91 6.78
CA ALA A 134 13.93 -5.96 6.08
C ALA A 134 15.14 -5.99 7.02
N VAL A 135 15.04 -5.49 8.26
CA VAL A 135 16.15 -5.52 9.23
C VAL A 135 16.45 -6.92 9.76
N GLU A 136 15.49 -7.84 9.65
CA GLU A 136 15.64 -9.23 10.07
C GLU A 136 16.17 -10.12 8.94
N LEU A 137 16.21 -9.61 7.71
CA LEU A 137 16.64 -10.37 6.53
C LEU A 137 18.14 -10.19 6.30
N SER A 138 18.82 -11.27 5.95
CA SER A 138 20.17 -11.20 5.37
C SER A 138 20.11 -10.59 3.96
N GLY A 139 21.24 -10.10 3.45
CA GLY A 139 21.28 -9.43 2.14
C GLY A 139 20.81 -10.30 0.97
N ASP A 140 21.09 -11.61 1.01
CA ASP A 140 20.60 -12.60 0.05
C ASP A 140 19.09 -12.84 0.17
N GLN A 141 18.53 -12.85 1.37
CA GLN A 141 17.09 -12.99 1.60
C GLN A 141 16.33 -11.72 1.19
N ASN A 142 16.91 -10.54 1.42
CA ASN A 142 16.30 -9.26 1.08
C ASN A 142 16.42 -8.93 -0.40
N SER A 143 17.30 -9.61 -1.13
CA SER A 143 17.51 -9.39 -2.57
C SER A 143 16.32 -9.90 -3.39
N ASP A 144 15.80 -9.03 -4.27
CA ASP A 144 14.78 -9.41 -5.25
C ASP A 144 15.46 -10.02 -6.49
N GLU A 145 15.68 -11.33 -6.45
CA GLU A 145 16.36 -12.04 -7.53
C GLU A 145 15.63 -11.95 -8.87
N LEU A 146 16.39 -11.62 -9.90
CA LEU A 146 15.95 -11.60 -11.28
C LEU A 146 16.07 -13.00 -11.90
N ARG A 147 15.01 -13.50 -12.50
CA ARG A 147 14.99 -14.78 -13.22
C ARG A 147 14.53 -14.59 -14.67
N ALA A 148 15.12 -15.31 -15.57
CA ALA A 148 14.65 -15.35 -16.95
C ALA A 148 13.36 -16.17 -17.03
N GLY A 149 12.27 -15.52 -17.39
CA GLY A 149 10.99 -16.17 -17.68
C GLY A 149 10.87 -16.59 -19.14
N LYS A 150 9.79 -17.31 -19.46
CA LYS A 150 9.44 -17.64 -20.84
C LYS A 150 9.25 -16.36 -21.67
N ASN A 151 9.65 -16.38 -22.93
CA ASN A 151 9.53 -15.26 -23.88
C ASN A 151 10.34 -14.00 -23.49
N LYS A 152 11.55 -14.16 -22.94
CA LYS A 152 12.43 -13.05 -22.52
C LYS A 152 11.82 -12.11 -21.48
N LYS A 153 10.79 -12.54 -20.78
CA LYS A 153 10.24 -11.77 -19.66
C LYS A 153 11.17 -11.91 -18.46
N ILE A 154 11.41 -10.80 -17.78
CA ILE A 154 12.10 -10.78 -16.49
C ILE A 154 11.06 -11.11 -15.41
N LEU A 155 11.36 -12.10 -14.59
CA LEU A 155 10.58 -12.49 -13.43
C LEU A 155 11.41 -12.18 -12.17
N PHE A 156 10.74 -11.77 -11.12
CA PHE A 156 11.33 -11.60 -9.81
C PHE A 156 10.82 -12.68 -8.87
N SER A 157 11.66 -13.19 -7.99
CA SER A 157 11.29 -14.23 -7.02
C SER A 157 10.60 -13.66 -5.78
N SER A 158 10.83 -12.39 -5.49
CA SER A 158 10.32 -11.65 -4.34
C SER A 158 10.06 -10.19 -4.69
N ASN A 159 9.55 -9.40 -3.75
CA ASN A 159 9.35 -7.96 -3.92
C ASN A 159 9.64 -7.22 -2.60
N ASN A 160 10.78 -7.54 -1.98
CA ASN A 160 11.18 -6.94 -0.72
C ASN A 160 11.45 -5.43 -0.85
N SER A 161 11.87 -5.00 -2.04
CA SER A 161 12.06 -3.56 -2.36
C SER A 161 10.75 -2.82 -2.65
N GLY A 162 9.60 -3.49 -2.65
CA GLY A 162 8.29 -2.88 -2.91
C GLY A 162 8.13 -2.27 -4.30
N GLY A 163 8.89 -2.74 -5.30
CA GLY A 163 8.89 -2.20 -6.65
C GLY A 163 9.67 -0.89 -6.83
N ILE A 164 10.40 -0.45 -5.80
CA ILE A 164 11.24 0.75 -5.83
C ILE A 164 12.64 0.38 -5.37
N LEU A 165 13.61 0.49 -6.26
CA LEU A 165 15.02 0.21 -5.96
C LEU A 165 15.86 1.44 -6.23
N GLY A 166 16.63 1.88 -5.21
CA GLY A 166 17.42 3.11 -5.31
C GLY A 166 16.59 4.37 -5.50
N GLY A 167 15.32 4.36 -5.12
CA GLY A 167 14.38 5.48 -5.29
C GLY A 167 13.72 5.54 -6.69
N ILE A 168 13.91 4.52 -7.52
CA ILE A 168 13.39 4.47 -8.88
C ILE A 168 12.47 3.25 -9.02
N SER A 169 11.29 3.44 -9.67
CA SER A 169 10.38 2.33 -9.92
C SER A 169 11.02 1.28 -10.81
N SER A 170 10.92 0.02 -10.40
CA SER A 170 11.35 -1.14 -11.16
C SER A 170 10.17 -1.79 -11.90
N CYS A 171 10.45 -2.57 -12.95
CA CYS A 171 9.42 -3.31 -13.71
C CYS A 171 8.79 -4.47 -12.92
N LEU A 172 8.98 -4.56 -11.61
CA LEU A 172 8.56 -5.67 -10.75
C LEU A 172 7.06 -5.99 -10.79
N LEU A 173 6.25 -5.11 -11.32
CA LEU A 173 4.79 -5.15 -11.25
C LEU A 173 4.11 -6.05 -12.29
N TYR A 174 4.83 -6.91 -13.00
CA TYR A 174 4.28 -7.73 -14.08
C TYR A 174 4.08 -9.21 -13.75
N THR A 175 4.44 -9.67 -12.57
CA THR A 175 4.15 -11.04 -12.16
C THR A 175 2.95 -11.06 -11.22
N SER A 176 2.05 -11.98 -11.43
CA SER A 176 0.71 -12.07 -10.88
C SER A 176 0.57 -12.08 -9.36
N ASP A 177 1.64 -12.17 -8.59
CA ASP A 177 1.58 -12.32 -7.14
C ASP A 177 2.55 -11.45 -6.32
N ALA A 178 3.47 -10.74 -6.95
CA ALA A 178 4.35 -9.80 -6.25
C ALA A 178 3.82 -8.38 -6.43
N ALA A 179 3.13 -7.90 -5.46
CA ALA A 179 2.63 -6.54 -5.40
C ALA A 179 3.66 -5.66 -4.71
N GLY A 180 4.01 -4.52 -5.31
CA GLY A 180 4.68 -3.44 -4.60
C GLY A 180 3.74 -2.97 -3.48
N GLU A 181 4.19 -3.08 -2.26
CA GLU A 181 3.37 -2.77 -1.09
C GLU A 181 3.89 -1.50 -0.43
N VAL A 182 3.02 -0.51 -0.29
CA VAL A 182 3.26 0.61 0.60
C VAL A 182 2.31 0.46 1.76
N GLN A 183 2.84 0.35 2.96
CA GLN A 183 2.06 0.21 4.18
C GLN A 183 2.04 1.54 4.91
N CYS A 184 0.85 2.05 5.23
CA CYS A 184 0.66 3.18 6.11
C CYS A 184 0.15 2.68 7.45
N VAL A 185 0.74 3.16 8.53
CA VAL A 185 0.32 2.84 9.91
C VAL A 185 -0.24 4.10 10.54
N GLU A 186 -1.48 4.06 11.03
CA GLU A 186 -2.11 5.10 11.84
C GLU A 186 -1.81 4.93 13.33
#